data_06d6bb92710a7d41491c1e921bf54727
#
_entry.id   06d6bb92710a7d41491c1e921bf54727
#
_cell.length_a   1.000
_cell.length_b   1.000
_cell.length_c   1.000
_cell.angle_alpha   90.00
_cell.angle_beta   90.00
_cell.angle_gamma   90.00
#
_symmetry.space_group_name_H-M   'P 1'
#
loop_
_entity.id
_entity.type
_entity.pdbx_description
1 polymer ?
#
loop_
_entity_poly.entity_id
_entity_poly.type
_entity_poly.pdbx_seq_one_letter_code
_entity_poly.pdbx_strand_id
1 'polypeptide(L)'
;MSIINSLNNFRVLQWCKLKDKKHRDKEKLFIVEGYHLVLEAKKTNCLKEVITTEKTSAFDIKTYQVTNDVMGKLSSLATPTKILGICYQKEAANYRDSILLVDQVHHPGNLGTIIRNAVAFNVDTIVVNNSVDVYNQKVIQSTQGMIFHLNIIKSPIRDFILNLKQQDYQIIGTDVSDGLSLNTINPNKKRAVLIGNEGDGLSGELLDMCDIKINIEMNEKCESLNVGVAAGIILFCLSS
;
A
#
# COMPACT_ATOMS: atom_id res chain seq x y z
N MET A 1 -34.66 6.78 -3.51
CA MET A 1 -33.92 5.58 -3.03
C MET A 1 -34.42 5.24 -1.62
N SER A 2 -34.70 3.97 -1.33
CA SER A 2 -35.06 3.54 0.04
C SER A 2 -33.80 3.50 0.90
N ILE A 3 -33.91 4.03 2.12
CA ILE A 3 -32.79 4.03 3.09
C ILE A 3 -32.67 2.63 3.69
N ILE A 4 -31.47 2.08 3.71
CA ILE A 4 -31.18 0.81 4.39
C ILE A 4 -30.97 1.11 5.88
N ASN A 5 -31.86 0.62 6.73
CA ASN A 5 -31.87 0.83 8.17
C ASN A 5 -31.63 -0.45 8.99
N SER A 6 -31.76 -1.63 8.38
CA SER A 6 -31.56 -2.90 9.07
C SER A 6 -30.10 -3.34 9.05
N LEU A 7 -29.56 -3.62 10.24
CA LEU A 7 -28.23 -4.19 10.43
C LEU A 7 -28.13 -5.62 9.87
N ASN A 8 -29.25 -6.32 9.68
CA ASN A 8 -29.34 -7.66 9.13
C ASN A 8 -29.70 -7.67 7.63
N ASN A 9 -29.75 -6.51 6.98
CA ASN A 9 -29.92 -6.43 5.55
C ASN A 9 -28.82 -7.24 4.84
N PHE A 10 -29.18 -8.02 3.83
CA PHE A 10 -28.25 -8.90 3.10
C PHE A 10 -27.02 -8.13 2.59
N ARG A 11 -27.20 -6.93 2.03
CA ARG A 11 -26.07 -6.11 1.53
C ARG A 11 -25.14 -5.67 2.65
N VAL A 12 -25.70 -5.23 3.78
CA VAL A 12 -24.91 -4.82 4.96
C VAL A 12 -24.05 -5.98 5.43
N LEU A 13 -24.60 -7.18 5.49
CA LEU A 13 -23.86 -8.39 5.86
C LEU A 13 -22.76 -8.71 4.84
N GLN A 14 -23.02 -8.54 3.55
CA GLN A 14 -21.98 -8.74 2.51
C GLN A 14 -20.85 -7.71 2.64
N TRP A 15 -21.16 -6.43 2.82
CA TRP A 15 -20.14 -5.40 3.02
C TRP A 15 -19.32 -5.64 4.29
N CYS A 16 -19.95 -6.06 5.40
CA CYS A 16 -19.22 -6.40 6.64
C CYS A 16 -18.19 -7.51 6.45
N LYS A 17 -18.45 -8.48 5.57
CA LYS A 17 -17.49 -9.56 5.28
C LYS A 17 -16.17 -9.06 4.69
N LEU A 18 -16.17 -7.90 4.03
CA LEU A 18 -14.95 -7.30 3.47
C LEU A 18 -13.97 -6.77 4.54
N LYS A 19 -14.37 -6.76 5.82
CA LYS A 19 -13.44 -6.55 6.94
C LYS A 19 -12.46 -7.71 7.09
N ASP A 20 -12.84 -8.91 6.66
CA ASP A 20 -12.03 -10.12 6.69
C ASP A 20 -11.22 -10.28 5.38
N LYS A 21 -9.91 -10.56 5.52
CA LYS A 21 -8.99 -10.77 4.40
C LYS A 21 -9.47 -11.88 3.45
N LYS A 22 -9.94 -13.01 4.00
CA LYS A 22 -10.45 -14.15 3.21
C LYS A 22 -11.55 -13.73 2.24
N HIS A 23 -12.47 -12.87 2.69
CA HIS A 23 -13.56 -12.38 1.84
C HIS A 23 -13.08 -11.33 0.84
N ARG A 24 -12.15 -10.43 1.23
CA ARG A 24 -11.53 -9.49 0.28
C ARG A 24 -10.83 -10.22 -0.87
N ASP A 25 -10.04 -11.24 -0.54
CA ASP A 25 -9.30 -12.02 -1.54
C ASP A 25 -10.23 -12.80 -2.48
N LYS A 26 -11.33 -13.33 -1.94
CA LYS A 26 -12.34 -14.07 -2.72
C LYS A 26 -13.13 -13.15 -3.67
N GLU A 27 -13.64 -12.05 -3.14
CA GLU A 27 -14.52 -11.13 -3.89
C GLU A 27 -13.73 -10.12 -4.73
N LYS A 28 -12.40 -10.02 -4.52
CA LYS A 28 -11.52 -9.00 -5.12
C LYS A 28 -12.00 -7.57 -4.84
N LEU A 29 -12.59 -7.37 -3.64
CA LEU A 29 -13.14 -6.11 -3.19
C LEU A 29 -12.56 -5.70 -1.84
N PHE A 30 -12.56 -4.39 -1.58
CA PHE A 30 -12.21 -3.85 -0.27
C PHE A 30 -13.00 -2.56 0.02
N ILE A 31 -12.96 -2.10 1.27
CA ILE A 31 -13.67 -0.89 1.72
C ILE A 31 -12.68 0.25 1.84
N VAL A 32 -13.11 1.45 1.49
CA VAL A 32 -12.42 2.70 1.83
C VAL A 32 -13.35 3.61 2.61
N GLU A 33 -12.82 4.39 3.55
CA GLU A 33 -13.60 5.22 4.45
C GLU A 33 -13.21 6.70 4.32
N GLY A 34 -14.20 7.55 4.09
CA GLY A 34 -14.05 8.99 3.97
C GLY A 34 -14.02 9.52 2.53
N TYR A 35 -14.43 10.79 2.39
CA TYR A 35 -14.59 11.45 1.09
C TYR A 35 -13.34 11.42 0.23
N HIS A 36 -12.19 11.71 0.83
CA HIS A 36 -10.92 11.75 0.10
C HIS A 36 -10.61 10.41 -0.59
N LEU A 37 -10.68 9.30 0.16
CA LEU A 37 -10.40 7.96 -0.39
C LEU A 37 -11.44 7.53 -1.43
N VAL A 38 -12.71 7.87 -1.23
CA VAL A 38 -13.77 7.58 -2.20
C VAL A 38 -13.56 8.36 -3.50
N LEU A 39 -13.13 9.62 -3.42
CA LEU A 39 -12.82 10.43 -4.60
C LEU A 39 -11.59 9.92 -5.35
N GLU A 40 -10.53 9.52 -4.65
CA GLU A 40 -9.34 8.93 -5.27
C GLU A 40 -9.68 7.59 -5.98
N ALA A 41 -10.51 6.74 -5.33
CA ALA A 41 -11.00 5.52 -5.94
C ALA A 41 -11.83 5.78 -7.22
N LYS A 42 -12.65 6.85 -7.22
CA LYS A 42 -13.42 7.27 -8.40
C LYS A 42 -12.52 7.72 -9.55
N LYS A 43 -11.53 8.58 -9.28
CA LYS A 43 -10.58 9.09 -10.28
C LYS A 43 -9.83 7.98 -11.01
N THR A 44 -9.58 6.87 -10.33
CA THR A 44 -8.82 5.72 -10.86
C THR A 44 -9.72 4.58 -11.38
N ASN A 45 -11.03 4.80 -11.47
CA ASN A 45 -12.02 3.80 -11.89
C ASN A 45 -12.04 2.52 -11.02
N CYS A 46 -11.57 2.60 -9.78
CA CYS A 46 -11.59 1.49 -8.84
C CYS A 46 -12.88 1.42 -8.00
N LEU A 47 -13.70 2.47 -8.00
CA LEU A 47 -14.89 2.57 -7.18
C LEU A 47 -16.05 1.79 -7.79
N LYS A 48 -16.58 0.81 -7.07
CA LYS A 48 -17.72 -0.04 -7.46
C LYS A 48 -19.05 0.49 -6.96
N GLU A 49 -19.12 0.83 -5.67
CA GLU A 49 -20.34 1.26 -4.98
C GLU A 49 -19.99 2.33 -3.94
N VAL A 50 -20.94 3.23 -3.70
CA VAL A 50 -20.89 4.23 -2.62
C VAL A 50 -21.95 3.91 -1.57
N ILE A 51 -21.58 4.02 -0.30
CA ILE A 51 -22.46 3.88 0.85
C ILE A 51 -22.37 5.18 1.64
N THR A 52 -23.51 5.83 1.91
CA THR A 52 -23.49 7.14 2.57
C THR A 52 -24.70 7.34 3.48
N THR A 53 -24.54 8.15 4.53
CA THR A 53 -25.66 8.59 5.37
C THR A 53 -26.37 9.82 4.80
N GLU A 54 -25.78 10.50 3.81
CA GLU A 54 -26.30 11.73 3.23
C GLU A 54 -27.05 11.48 1.93
N LYS A 55 -28.04 12.32 1.62
CA LYS A 55 -28.62 12.36 0.28
C LYS A 55 -27.59 12.97 -0.66
N THR A 56 -27.12 12.20 -1.64
CA THR A 56 -26.19 12.70 -2.65
C THR A 56 -26.52 12.15 -4.02
N SER A 57 -26.35 12.98 -5.04
CA SER A 57 -26.32 12.62 -6.44
C SER A 57 -24.93 12.85 -7.05
N ALA A 58 -23.92 13.13 -6.21
CA ALA A 58 -22.58 13.53 -6.65
C ALA A 58 -21.76 12.42 -7.32
N PHE A 59 -22.21 11.16 -7.17
CA PHE A 59 -21.52 10.02 -7.74
C PHE A 59 -22.37 9.40 -8.85
N ASP A 60 -21.83 9.38 -10.05
CA ASP A 60 -22.40 8.64 -11.18
C ASP A 60 -22.06 7.13 -11.08
N ILE A 61 -22.27 6.60 -9.88
CA ILE A 61 -21.96 5.23 -9.48
C ILE A 61 -23.08 4.79 -8.54
N LYS A 62 -23.32 3.49 -8.49
CA LYS A 62 -24.34 2.90 -7.63
C LYS A 62 -24.16 3.32 -6.17
N THR A 63 -25.10 4.10 -5.68
CA THR A 63 -25.05 4.70 -4.33
C THR A 63 -26.16 4.14 -3.47
N TYR A 64 -25.84 3.83 -2.21
CA TYR A 64 -26.79 3.36 -1.21
C TYR A 64 -26.84 4.33 -0.04
N GLN A 65 -28.04 4.77 0.29
CA GLN A 65 -28.27 5.54 1.50
C GLN A 65 -28.51 4.61 2.68
N VAL A 66 -27.81 4.82 3.79
CA VAL A 66 -27.90 4.03 5.02
C VAL A 66 -28.11 4.91 6.25
N THR A 67 -28.57 4.31 7.36
CA THR A 67 -28.63 5.00 8.66
C THR A 67 -27.26 5.08 9.32
N ASN A 68 -27.11 5.94 10.34
CA ASN A 68 -25.88 6.04 11.13
C ASN A 68 -25.52 4.71 11.82
N ASP A 69 -26.51 3.93 12.28
CA ASP A 69 -26.27 2.63 12.90
C ASP A 69 -25.65 1.64 11.92
N VAL A 70 -26.15 1.61 10.68
CA VAL A 70 -25.58 0.78 9.60
C VAL A 70 -24.17 1.26 9.26
N MET A 71 -23.94 2.57 9.16
CA MET A 71 -22.62 3.15 8.93
C MET A 71 -21.65 2.78 10.05
N GLY A 72 -22.06 2.88 11.30
CA GLY A 72 -21.26 2.46 12.46
C GLY A 72 -20.89 0.98 12.43
N LYS A 73 -21.81 0.10 12.00
CA LYS A 73 -21.49 -1.32 11.80
C LYS A 73 -20.48 -1.56 10.70
N LEU A 74 -20.47 -0.77 9.64
CA LEU A 74 -19.58 -0.91 8.49
C LEU A 74 -18.20 -0.30 8.74
N SER A 75 -18.14 0.83 9.44
CA SER A 75 -16.89 1.55 9.70
C SER A 75 -15.93 0.75 10.59
N SER A 76 -14.64 0.98 10.37
CA SER A 76 -13.53 0.49 11.20
C SER A 76 -12.90 1.62 12.04
N LEU A 77 -13.38 2.85 11.87
CA LEU A 77 -12.92 4.03 12.60
C LEU A 77 -13.67 4.21 13.91
N ALA A 78 -13.00 4.73 14.92
CA ALA A 78 -13.63 5.06 16.20
C ALA A 78 -14.80 6.03 16.05
N THR A 79 -14.68 7.01 15.16
CA THR A 79 -15.76 7.88 14.72
C THR A 79 -16.07 7.55 13.25
N PRO A 80 -17.24 6.96 12.97
CA PRO A 80 -17.62 6.60 11.60
C PRO A 80 -17.71 7.82 10.69
N THR A 81 -17.21 7.68 9.48
CA THR A 81 -17.36 8.70 8.44
C THR A 81 -18.77 8.66 7.85
N LYS A 82 -19.16 9.73 7.15
CA LYS A 82 -20.49 9.79 6.49
C LYS A 82 -20.53 9.03 5.16
N ILE A 83 -19.39 8.58 4.66
CA ILE A 83 -19.27 7.94 3.36
C ILE A 83 -18.23 6.81 3.36
N LEU A 84 -18.57 5.71 2.70
CA LEU A 84 -17.70 4.57 2.42
C LEU A 84 -17.75 4.27 0.92
N GLY A 85 -16.65 3.75 0.39
CA GLY A 85 -16.57 3.18 -0.96
C GLY A 85 -16.29 1.69 -0.92
N ILE A 86 -16.96 0.92 -1.77
CA ILE A 86 -16.55 -0.46 -2.10
C ILE A 86 -15.72 -0.36 -3.36
N CYS A 87 -14.51 -0.86 -3.32
CA CYS A 87 -13.54 -0.74 -4.40
C CYS A 87 -13.08 -2.09 -4.91
N TYR A 88 -12.75 -2.15 -6.21
CA TYR A 88 -12.08 -3.31 -6.79
C TYR A 88 -10.61 -3.32 -6.41
N GLN A 89 -10.08 -4.49 -6.04
CA GLN A 89 -8.64 -4.71 -6.01
C GLN A 89 -8.12 -4.64 -7.45
N LYS A 90 -7.03 -3.93 -7.67
CA LYS A 90 -6.38 -3.93 -8.97
C LYS A 90 -5.71 -5.27 -9.23
N GLU A 91 -5.81 -5.75 -10.44
CA GLU A 91 -4.95 -6.83 -10.93
C GLU A 91 -3.53 -6.28 -11.12
N ALA A 92 -2.54 -7.11 -10.80
CA ALA A 92 -1.15 -6.74 -11.02
C ALA A 92 -0.89 -6.56 -12.53
N ALA A 93 -0.34 -5.39 -12.87
CA ALA A 93 0.07 -5.08 -14.23
C ALA A 93 1.56 -5.40 -14.44
N ASN A 94 2.04 -5.24 -15.67
CA ASN A 94 3.48 -5.28 -15.95
C ASN A 94 4.19 -4.15 -15.19
N TYR A 95 5.33 -4.45 -14.62
CA TYR A 95 6.17 -3.48 -13.92
C TYR A 95 7.10 -2.74 -14.88
N ARG A 96 7.55 -1.56 -14.46
CA ARG A 96 8.45 -0.67 -15.22
C ARG A 96 9.77 -0.51 -14.47
N ASP A 97 10.51 0.53 -14.80
CA ASP A 97 11.92 0.70 -14.44
C ASP A 97 12.22 0.99 -12.96
N SER A 98 11.23 1.44 -12.18
CA SER A 98 11.40 1.74 -10.76
C SER A 98 10.50 0.85 -9.90
N ILE A 99 11.12 -0.03 -9.13
CA ILE A 99 10.43 -1.04 -8.31
C ILE A 99 10.87 -0.90 -6.86
N LEU A 100 9.90 -1.02 -5.94
CA LEU A 100 10.17 -1.15 -4.52
C LEU A 100 9.81 -2.56 -4.05
N LEU A 101 10.77 -3.27 -3.49
CA LEU A 101 10.60 -4.59 -2.90
C LEU A 101 10.48 -4.42 -1.38
N VAL A 102 9.39 -4.91 -0.80
CA VAL A 102 9.08 -4.78 0.62
C VAL A 102 8.95 -6.15 1.25
N ASP A 103 9.88 -6.48 2.13
CA ASP A 103 9.93 -7.77 2.81
C ASP A 103 9.62 -7.63 4.29
N GLN A 104 8.64 -8.42 4.77
CA GLN A 104 8.31 -8.59 6.17
C GLN A 104 7.98 -7.29 6.95
N VAL A 105 7.36 -6.31 6.30
CA VAL A 105 6.84 -5.12 6.98
C VAL A 105 5.48 -5.44 7.60
N HIS A 106 5.43 -5.51 8.93
CA HIS A 106 4.24 -5.99 9.66
C HIS A 106 3.37 -4.88 10.22
N HIS A 107 3.89 -3.67 10.41
CA HIS A 107 3.11 -2.56 10.93
C HIS A 107 2.29 -1.87 9.82
N PRO A 108 0.95 -1.80 9.94
CA PRO A 108 0.10 -1.24 8.88
C PRO A 108 0.41 0.21 8.53
N GLY A 109 0.76 1.04 9.52
CA GLY A 109 1.12 2.43 9.33
C GLY A 109 2.39 2.59 8.50
N ASN A 110 3.38 1.73 8.72
CA ASN A 110 4.64 1.73 7.98
C ASN A 110 4.41 1.36 6.52
N LEU A 111 3.68 0.26 6.25
CA LEU A 111 3.38 -0.14 4.88
C LEU A 111 2.57 0.94 4.14
N GLY A 112 1.59 1.56 4.81
CA GLY A 112 0.84 2.66 4.21
C GLY A 112 1.70 3.89 3.89
N THR A 113 2.65 4.23 4.78
CA THR A 113 3.63 5.31 4.55
C THR A 113 4.57 4.98 3.40
N ILE A 114 5.06 3.74 3.33
CA ILE A 114 5.91 3.26 2.22
C ILE A 114 5.17 3.38 0.88
N ILE A 115 3.91 2.93 0.80
CA ILE A 115 3.07 3.06 -0.41
C ILE A 115 2.92 4.52 -0.82
N ARG A 116 2.69 5.42 0.14
CA ARG A 116 2.54 6.85 -0.12
C ARG A 116 3.83 7.46 -0.65
N ASN A 117 4.97 7.13 -0.06
CA ASN A 117 6.28 7.58 -0.51
C ASN A 117 6.64 7.02 -1.89
N ALA A 118 6.32 5.76 -2.17
CA ALA A 118 6.53 5.15 -3.47
C ALA A 118 5.87 5.96 -4.60
N VAL A 119 4.59 6.32 -4.43
CA VAL A 119 3.89 7.15 -5.41
C VAL A 119 4.47 8.57 -5.47
N ALA A 120 4.80 9.18 -4.32
CA ALA A 120 5.34 10.54 -4.26
C ALA A 120 6.68 10.67 -5.00
N PHE A 121 7.48 9.60 -5.04
CA PHE A 121 8.81 9.57 -5.68
C PHE A 121 8.86 8.72 -6.95
N ASN A 122 7.74 8.63 -7.66
CA ASN A 122 7.64 8.03 -9.01
C ASN A 122 8.03 6.54 -9.08
N VAL A 123 7.88 5.78 -7.99
CA VAL A 123 7.89 4.33 -8.05
C VAL A 123 6.55 3.88 -8.60
N ASP A 124 6.57 3.07 -9.64
CA ASP A 124 5.34 2.60 -10.29
C ASP A 124 4.86 1.24 -9.75
N THR A 125 5.75 0.45 -9.20
CA THR A 125 5.45 -0.91 -8.73
C THR A 125 6.03 -1.19 -7.36
N ILE A 126 5.20 -1.73 -6.47
CA ILE A 126 5.64 -2.30 -5.20
C ILE A 126 5.40 -3.81 -5.19
N VAL A 127 6.42 -4.56 -4.78
CA VAL A 127 6.33 -6.00 -4.56
C VAL A 127 6.34 -6.26 -3.07
N VAL A 128 5.33 -6.95 -2.55
CA VAL A 128 5.19 -7.22 -1.11
C VAL A 128 5.29 -8.70 -0.82
N ASN A 129 6.15 -9.06 0.13
CA ASN A 129 6.33 -10.42 0.61
C ASN A 129 6.17 -10.47 2.13
N ASN A 130 5.45 -11.48 2.62
CA ASN A 130 5.26 -11.75 4.06
C ASN A 130 4.95 -10.52 4.93
N SER A 131 4.36 -9.49 4.34
CA SER A 131 4.01 -8.23 4.99
C SER A 131 2.54 -8.19 5.37
N VAL A 132 2.14 -7.20 6.14
CA VAL A 132 0.72 -6.95 6.44
C VAL A 132 -0.08 -6.81 5.15
N ASP A 133 -1.34 -7.24 5.17
CA ASP A 133 -2.20 -7.17 3.98
C ASP A 133 -2.40 -5.72 3.52
N VAL A 134 -2.04 -5.44 2.27
CA VAL A 134 -2.13 -4.09 1.67
C VAL A 134 -3.55 -3.52 1.67
N TYR A 135 -4.57 -4.38 1.67
CA TYR A 135 -5.98 -4.00 1.76
C TYR A 135 -6.53 -4.03 3.21
N ASN A 136 -5.65 -4.11 4.22
CA ASN A 136 -6.04 -3.87 5.61
C ASN A 136 -6.49 -2.42 5.77
N GLN A 137 -7.56 -2.18 6.54
CA GLN A 137 -8.14 -0.83 6.70
C GLN A 137 -7.13 0.20 7.23
N LYS A 138 -6.25 -0.19 8.16
CA LYS A 138 -5.22 0.70 8.68
C LYS A 138 -4.15 1.05 7.64
N VAL A 139 -3.80 0.10 6.75
CA VAL A 139 -2.90 0.36 5.62
C VAL A 139 -3.57 1.35 4.68
N ILE A 140 -4.80 1.07 4.23
CA ILE A 140 -5.55 1.92 3.30
C ILE A 140 -5.65 3.36 3.81
N GLN A 141 -6.00 3.55 5.08
CA GLN A 141 -6.08 4.89 5.70
C GLN A 141 -4.73 5.61 5.65
N SER A 142 -3.64 4.89 5.95
CA SER A 142 -2.29 5.46 5.96
C SER A 142 -1.79 5.84 4.56
N THR A 143 -2.27 5.18 3.50
CA THR A 143 -1.89 5.50 2.11
C THR A 143 -2.45 6.84 1.63
N GLN A 144 -3.49 7.36 2.27
CA GLN A 144 -4.20 8.58 1.83
C GLN A 144 -4.61 8.52 0.34
N GLY A 145 -5.05 7.34 -0.13
CA GLY A 145 -5.52 7.11 -1.50
C GLY A 145 -4.41 6.73 -2.50
N MET A 146 -3.14 6.81 -2.13
CA MET A 146 -2.04 6.48 -3.05
C MET A 146 -2.02 5.01 -3.48
N ILE A 147 -2.67 4.11 -2.73
CA ILE A 147 -2.87 2.71 -3.12
C ILE A 147 -3.53 2.57 -4.51
N PHE A 148 -4.32 3.54 -4.94
CA PHE A 148 -4.98 3.53 -6.24
C PHE A 148 -4.07 3.92 -7.41
N HIS A 149 -2.88 4.46 -7.14
CA HIS A 149 -1.94 4.95 -8.15
C HIS A 149 -0.72 4.05 -8.33
N LEU A 150 -0.67 2.93 -7.65
CA LEU A 150 0.49 2.03 -7.62
C LEU A 150 0.11 0.65 -8.15
N ASN A 151 1.02 0.02 -8.86
CA ASN A 151 0.94 -1.41 -9.19
C ASN A 151 1.43 -2.22 -7.98
N ILE A 152 0.62 -3.16 -7.49
CA ILE A 152 0.96 -3.95 -6.29
C ILE A 152 1.02 -5.42 -6.67
N ILE A 153 2.18 -6.01 -6.47
CA ILE A 153 2.45 -7.42 -6.74
C ILE A 153 2.69 -8.13 -5.40
N LYS A 154 2.07 -9.28 -5.19
CA LYS A 154 2.36 -10.17 -4.05
C LYS A 154 3.19 -11.33 -4.58
N SER A 155 4.45 -11.42 -4.18
CA SER A 155 5.38 -12.45 -4.66
C SER A 155 6.48 -12.71 -3.64
N PRO A 156 7.05 -13.94 -3.58
CA PRO A 156 8.29 -14.19 -2.87
C PRO A 156 9.40 -13.29 -3.44
N ILE A 157 10.07 -12.54 -2.56
CA ILE A 157 11.08 -11.54 -2.97
C ILE A 157 12.25 -12.19 -3.69
N ARG A 158 12.73 -13.33 -3.21
CA ARG A 158 13.85 -14.04 -3.79
C ARG A 158 13.64 -14.36 -5.28
N ASP A 159 12.52 -15.00 -5.59
CA ASP A 159 12.18 -15.38 -6.96
C ASP A 159 12.01 -14.15 -7.86
N PHE A 160 11.44 -13.08 -7.28
CA PHE A 160 11.26 -11.82 -7.98
C PHE A 160 12.60 -11.16 -8.32
N ILE A 161 13.57 -11.13 -7.38
CA ILE A 161 14.93 -10.62 -7.61
C ILE A 161 15.62 -11.40 -8.73
N LEU A 162 15.54 -12.74 -8.73
CA LEU A 162 16.13 -13.55 -9.80
C LEU A 162 15.59 -13.20 -11.18
N ASN A 163 14.28 -12.95 -11.27
CA ASN A 163 13.65 -12.51 -12.51
C ASN A 163 14.10 -11.11 -12.93
N LEU A 164 14.20 -10.18 -11.98
CA LEU A 164 14.67 -8.81 -12.24
C LEU A 164 16.11 -8.78 -12.75
N LYS A 165 17.01 -9.59 -12.17
CA LYS A 165 18.41 -9.69 -12.62
C LYS A 165 18.52 -10.18 -14.07
N GLN A 166 17.65 -11.09 -14.51
CA GLN A 166 17.58 -11.52 -15.92
C GLN A 166 17.13 -10.41 -16.88
N GLN A 167 16.56 -9.33 -16.36
CA GLN A 167 16.07 -8.18 -17.12
C GLN A 167 16.94 -6.93 -16.93
N ASP A 168 18.19 -7.11 -16.45
CA ASP A 168 19.18 -6.05 -16.20
C ASP A 168 18.78 -4.98 -15.18
N TYR A 169 17.92 -5.34 -14.20
CA TYR A 169 17.66 -4.46 -13.07
C TYR A 169 18.80 -4.50 -12.07
N GLN A 170 19.19 -3.33 -11.58
CA GLN A 170 20.08 -3.20 -10.44
C GLN A 170 19.31 -3.38 -9.13
N ILE A 171 19.73 -4.32 -8.31
CA ILE A 171 19.12 -4.60 -7.00
C ILE A 171 19.88 -3.84 -5.93
N ILE A 172 19.16 -2.94 -5.23
CA ILE A 172 19.72 -2.06 -4.21
C ILE A 172 19.11 -2.47 -2.86
N GLY A 173 19.93 -3.05 -1.99
CA GLY A 173 19.51 -3.41 -0.63
C GLY A 173 19.80 -2.31 0.37
N THR A 174 18.96 -2.19 1.42
CA THR A 174 19.19 -1.29 2.54
C THR A 174 19.89 -2.02 3.67
N ASP A 175 21.03 -1.51 4.12
CA ASP A 175 21.78 -2.04 5.25
C ASP A 175 22.18 -0.88 6.18
N VAL A 176 21.99 -1.04 7.49
CA VAL A 176 22.34 0.00 8.47
C VAL A 176 23.82 -0.01 8.84
N SER A 177 24.51 -1.13 8.63
CA SER A 177 25.88 -1.36 9.09
C SER A 177 26.94 -1.21 8.01
N ASP A 178 26.62 -1.56 6.76
CA ASP A 178 27.59 -1.58 5.66
C ASP A 178 26.91 -1.21 4.34
N GLY A 179 27.16 0.00 3.86
CA GLY A 179 26.54 0.46 2.63
C GLY A 179 27.22 1.70 2.05
N LEU A 180 27.03 1.88 0.77
CA LEU A 180 27.46 3.10 0.07
C LEU A 180 26.53 4.25 0.41
N SER A 181 27.08 5.47 0.45
CA SER A 181 26.25 6.68 0.57
C SER A 181 25.27 6.79 -0.62
N LEU A 182 24.05 7.20 -0.34
CA LEU A 182 22.97 7.37 -1.34
C LEU A 182 23.37 8.24 -2.54
N ASN A 183 24.32 9.17 -2.35
CA ASN A 183 24.78 10.09 -3.40
C ASN A 183 25.63 9.43 -4.50
N THR A 184 26.01 8.16 -4.33
CA THR A 184 26.90 7.44 -5.27
C THR A 184 26.14 6.62 -6.30
N ILE A 185 24.81 6.54 -6.22
CA ILE A 185 23.97 5.69 -7.06
C ILE A 185 23.63 6.39 -8.36
N ASN A 186 23.84 5.69 -9.50
CA ASN A 186 23.44 6.21 -10.81
C ASN A 186 21.91 6.15 -10.97
N PRO A 187 21.21 7.28 -11.13
CA PRO A 187 19.74 7.32 -11.20
C PRO A 187 19.15 6.75 -12.53
N ASN A 188 19.99 6.54 -13.57
CA ASN A 188 19.52 6.23 -14.92
C ASN A 188 19.37 4.73 -15.25
N LYS A 189 19.51 3.83 -14.29
CA LYS A 189 19.34 2.39 -14.50
C LYS A 189 17.97 1.91 -14.03
N LYS A 190 17.45 0.89 -14.71
CA LYS A 190 16.36 0.07 -14.14
C LYS A 190 16.77 -0.43 -12.78
N ARG A 191 15.95 -0.20 -11.77
CA ARG A 191 16.35 -0.51 -10.39
C ARG A 191 15.20 -1.06 -9.56
N ALA A 192 15.57 -1.90 -8.61
CA ALA A 192 14.70 -2.35 -7.55
C ALA A 192 15.33 -2.07 -6.19
N VAL A 193 14.67 -1.27 -5.38
CA VAL A 193 15.09 -0.97 -4.00
C VAL A 193 14.44 -1.97 -3.06
N LEU A 194 15.23 -2.62 -2.22
CA LEU A 194 14.77 -3.62 -1.27
C LEU A 194 14.80 -3.06 0.15
N ILE A 195 13.64 -3.11 0.81
CA ILE A 195 13.43 -2.64 2.19
C ILE A 195 12.94 -3.81 3.04
N GLY A 196 13.55 -4.00 4.19
CA GLY A 196 13.29 -5.12 5.10
C GLY A 196 12.38 -4.78 6.28
N ASN A 197 12.36 -5.70 7.24
CA ASN A 197 11.61 -5.65 8.48
C ASN A 197 12.02 -4.46 9.37
N GLU A 198 11.08 -4.01 10.22
CA GLU A 198 11.28 -2.89 11.15
C GLU A 198 12.33 -3.17 12.24
N GLY A 199 12.54 -4.41 12.63
CA GLY A 199 13.49 -4.80 13.68
C GLY A 199 14.80 -5.30 13.12
N ASP A 200 14.75 -6.35 12.30
CA ASP A 200 15.91 -7.09 11.85
C ASP A 200 16.47 -6.61 10.49
N GLY A 201 15.77 -5.70 9.81
CA GLY A 201 16.15 -5.25 8.49
C GLY A 201 15.98 -6.34 7.42
N LEU A 202 16.93 -6.45 6.50
CA LEU A 202 17.00 -7.48 5.46
C LEU A 202 17.76 -8.70 5.97
N SER A 203 17.32 -9.90 5.59
CA SER A 203 18.09 -11.11 5.86
C SER A 203 19.41 -11.13 5.10
N GLY A 204 20.43 -11.81 5.65
CA GLY A 204 21.73 -11.95 4.99
C GLY A 204 21.60 -12.54 3.59
N GLU A 205 20.72 -13.54 3.38
CA GLU A 205 20.44 -14.11 2.06
C GLU A 205 19.98 -13.05 1.06
N LEU A 206 19.09 -12.15 1.44
CA LEU A 206 18.60 -11.10 0.56
C LEU A 206 19.66 -10.02 0.32
N LEU A 207 20.47 -9.69 1.33
CA LEU A 207 21.61 -8.78 1.18
C LEU A 207 22.68 -9.31 0.23
N ASP A 208 22.93 -10.62 0.23
CA ASP A 208 23.87 -11.27 -0.70
C ASP A 208 23.36 -11.29 -2.15
N MET A 209 22.05 -11.15 -2.34
CA MET A 209 21.45 -11.01 -3.67
C MET A 209 21.48 -9.58 -4.21
N CYS A 210 21.81 -8.58 -3.39
CA CYS A 210 21.88 -7.19 -3.83
C CYS A 210 23.17 -6.91 -4.61
N ASP A 211 23.09 -6.10 -5.65
CA ASP A 211 24.24 -5.63 -6.43
C ASP A 211 24.94 -4.46 -5.73
N ILE A 212 24.14 -3.68 -4.97
CA ILE A 212 24.61 -2.56 -4.16
C ILE A 212 23.88 -2.60 -2.81
N LYS A 213 24.62 -2.33 -1.75
CA LYS A 213 24.06 -2.03 -0.42
C LYS A 213 24.17 -0.54 -0.15
N ILE A 214 23.16 0.06 0.40
CA ILE A 214 23.10 1.49 0.76
C ILE A 214 22.74 1.68 2.21
N ASN A 215 23.28 2.74 2.79
CA ASN A 215 22.87 3.19 4.11
C ASN A 215 22.44 4.67 4.11
N ILE A 216 21.70 5.03 5.15
CA ILE A 216 21.41 6.41 5.50
C ILE A 216 22.41 6.80 6.61
N GLU A 217 23.27 7.75 6.32
CA GLU A 217 24.20 8.27 7.33
C GLU A 217 23.41 8.92 8.48
N MET A 218 23.64 8.43 9.70
CA MET A 218 22.95 8.88 10.89
C MET A 218 23.95 9.20 12.00
N ASN A 219 23.49 9.97 13.01
CA ASN A 219 24.27 10.16 14.23
C ASN A 219 24.41 8.83 14.98
N GLU A 220 25.59 8.54 15.51
CA GLU A 220 25.93 7.28 16.23
C GLU A 220 24.98 6.96 17.41
N LYS A 221 24.28 7.94 17.94
CA LYS A 221 23.27 7.76 18.99
C LYS A 221 21.94 7.18 18.48
N CYS A 222 21.77 7.11 17.17
CA CYS A 222 20.55 6.62 16.53
C CYS A 222 20.83 5.29 15.83
N GLU A 223 20.32 4.21 16.37
CA GLU A 223 20.53 2.86 15.83
C GLU A 223 19.82 2.62 14.49
N SER A 224 18.61 3.18 14.31
CA SER A 224 17.81 2.99 13.10
C SER A 224 16.74 4.07 12.97
N LEU A 225 16.16 4.18 11.78
CA LEU A 225 14.99 4.99 11.49
C LEU A 225 13.74 4.10 11.35
N ASN A 226 12.56 4.70 11.59
CA ASN A 226 11.32 4.05 11.18
C ASN A 226 11.38 3.70 9.68
N VAL A 227 10.99 2.47 9.32
CA VAL A 227 11.13 1.95 7.94
C VAL A 227 10.38 2.77 6.91
N GLY A 228 9.23 3.37 7.25
CA GLY A 228 8.51 4.28 6.35
C GLY A 228 9.26 5.59 6.13
N VAL A 229 9.95 6.11 7.16
CA VAL A 229 10.81 7.29 7.05
C VAL A 229 12.04 6.98 6.21
N ALA A 230 12.73 5.88 6.50
CA ALA A 230 13.90 5.43 5.73
C ALA A 230 13.54 5.25 4.24
N ALA A 231 12.41 4.60 3.94
CA ALA A 231 11.89 4.47 2.58
C ALA A 231 11.73 5.84 1.89
N GLY A 232 11.16 6.82 2.59
CA GLY A 232 10.96 8.16 2.04
C GLY A 232 12.28 8.85 1.69
N ILE A 233 13.28 8.80 2.57
CA ILE A 233 14.61 9.39 2.35
C ILE A 233 15.30 8.72 1.15
N ILE A 234 15.32 7.40 1.12
CA ILE A 234 15.96 6.63 0.05
C ILE A 234 15.32 6.93 -1.30
N LEU A 235 13.99 6.86 -1.37
CA LEU A 235 13.27 7.10 -2.62
C LEU A 235 13.40 8.54 -3.09
N PHE A 236 13.42 9.52 -2.19
CA PHE A 236 13.68 10.92 -2.53
C PHE A 236 15.07 11.09 -3.17
N CYS A 237 16.12 10.57 -2.57
CA CYS A 237 17.48 10.64 -3.10
C CYS A 237 17.63 9.93 -4.45
N LEU A 238 16.88 8.85 -4.66
CA LEU A 238 16.94 8.07 -5.90
C LEU A 238 16.01 8.62 -7.00
N SER A 239 15.10 9.52 -6.69
CA SER A 239 14.17 10.12 -7.67
C SER A 239 14.73 11.34 -8.40
N SER A 240 15.91 11.80 -7.99
CA SER A 240 16.58 13.02 -8.49
C SER A 240 17.31 12.77 -9.79
#